data_e7634cbc4ba368ed42c78fb3e6277677
#
_entry.id   e7634cbc4ba368ed42c78fb3e6277677
#
_cell.length_a   1.000
_cell.length_b   1.000
_cell.length_c   1.000
_cell.angle_alpha   90.00
_cell.angle_beta   90.00
_cell.angle_gamma   90.00
#
_symmetry.space_group_name_H-M   'P 1'
#
loop_
_entity.id
_entity.type
_entity.pdbx_description
1 polymer ?
#
loop_
_entity_poly.entity_id
_entity_poly.type
_entity_poly.pdbx_seq_one_letter_code
_entity_poly.pdbx_strand_id
1 'polypeptide(L)'
;MKEALLAAVMLIFVGIPGADAAGDIAAGKAKAGACAGCHGANGEGVGANPALAGMSENQFIQAMDDYKSGKRTNALMKTLATPLSAQDNANLAAYYASLPKK
;
A
#
# COMPACT_ATOMS: atom_id res chain seq x y z
N MET A 1 32.28 2.92 -40.96
CA MET A 1 31.98 2.81 -40.51
C MET A 1 31.36 2.78 -39.76
N LYS A 2 30.98 2.67 -39.59
CA LYS A 2 30.51 2.57 -38.96
C LYS A 2 29.82 2.53 -38.08
N GLU A 3 29.40 2.44 -37.76
CA GLU A 3 28.92 2.35 -37.02
C GLU A 3 28.21 2.35 -36.11
N ALA A 4 28.08 2.34 -36.09
CA ALA A 4 27.63 2.30 -35.30
C ALA A 4 26.89 2.23 -34.61
N LEU A 5 26.58 2.11 -34.30
CA LEU A 5 26.01 1.97 -33.65
C LEU A 5 25.23 1.89 -32.88
N LEU A 6 24.91 1.82 -32.60
CA LEU A 6 24.31 1.65 -31.92
C LEU A 6 23.66 1.69 -31.10
N ALA A 7 23.52 1.68 -30.85
CA ALA A 7 23.05 1.70 -30.05
C ALA A 7 22.23 1.74 -29.42
N ALA A 8 21.80 1.64 -29.32
CA ALA A 8 21.09 1.61 -28.69
C ALA A 8 20.35 1.43 -28.02
N VAL A 9 20.07 1.30 -27.70
CA VAL A 9 19.43 1.03 -27.04
C VAL A 9 18.80 1.06 -26.20
N MET A 10 18.46 1.00 -25.91
CA MET A 10 17.93 0.88 -25.10
C MET A 10 17.12 1.02 -24.46
N LEU A 11 16.62 1.02 -24.21
CA LEU A 11 15.88 1.00 -23.57
C LEU A 11 15.25 0.90 -22.88
N ILE A 12 14.93 0.68 -22.61
CA ILE A 12 14.33 0.54 -21.96
C ILE A 12 13.59 0.50 -21.32
N PHE A 13 13.00 0.41 -20.96
CA PHE A 13 12.13 0.26 -20.34
C PHE A 13 11.60 0.69 -19.65
N VAL A 14 11.30 0.69 -19.52
CA VAL A 14 10.79 1.10 -19.05
C VAL A 14 9.86 0.96 -18.39
N GLY A 15 9.60 1.12 -18.03
CA GLY A 15 8.90 1.02 -17.13
C GLY A 15 7.62 0.69 -17.25
N ILE A 16 7.21 -0.04 -16.53
CA ILE A 16 6.07 -0.37 -16.48
C ILE A 16 5.34 0.24 -15.54
N PRO A 17 4.58 0.93 -15.75
CA PRO A 17 3.94 1.73 -14.88
C PRO A 17 3.36 0.97 -13.87
N GLY A 18 3.35 1.42 -12.97
CA GLY A 18 2.78 1.03 -11.90
C GLY A 18 2.30 -0.22 -11.77
N ALA A 19 2.27 -0.72 -12.73
CA ALA A 19 1.79 -1.81 -12.72
C ALA A 19 2.20 -2.54 -11.64
N ASP A 20 2.99 -2.69 -11.36
CA ASP A 20 3.39 -3.44 -10.47
C ASP A 20 3.88 -2.80 -9.48
N ALA A 21 3.59 -1.82 -9.34
CA ALA A 21 4.11 -1.13 -8.39
C ALA A 21 4.02 -1.82 -7.15
N ALA A 22 5.01 -2.44 -6.76
CA ALA A 22 5.10 -2.98 -5.46
C ALA A 22 5.07 -1.85 -4.48
N GLY A 23 4.66 -2.10 -3.30
CA GLY A 23 4.61 -1.09 -2.28
C GLY A 23 5.98 -0.76 -1.73
N ASP A 24 6.14 0.48 -1.31
CA ASP A 24 7.36 0.97 -0.68
C ASP A 24 7.10 1.06 0.82
N ILE A 25 7.86 0.32 1.60
CA ILE A 25 7.69 0.28 3.05
C ILE A 25 7.87 1.66 3.68
N ALA A 26 8.88 2.40 3.27
CA ALA A 26 9.12 3.72 3.85
C ALA A 26 8.01 4.70 3.54
N ALA A 27 7.49 4.67 2.33
CA ALA A 27 6.36 5.51 1.95
C ALA A 27 5.10 5.10 2.71
N GLY A 28 4.91 3.80 2.90
CA GLY A 28 3.78 3.29 3.69
C GLY A 28 3.87 3.74 5.14
N LYS A 29 5.05 3.68 5.72
CA LYS A 29 5.22 4.15 7.09
C LYS A 29 4.86 5.62 7.21
N ALA A 30 5.30 6.44 6.27
CA ALA A 30 4.99 7.86 6.28
C ALA A 30 3.49 8.11 6.18
N LYS A 31 2.78 7.27 5.42
CA LYS A 31 1.34 7.42 5.23
C LYS A 31 0.54 6.85 6.40
N ALA A 32 1.13 5.96 7.17
CA ALA A 32 0.41 5.23 8.22
C ALA A 32 0.03 6.09 9.41
N GLY A 33 0.51 7.33 9.49
CA GLY A 33 0.13 8.22 10.58
C GLY A 33 -1.38 8.32 10.77
N ALA A 34 -2.13 8.35 9.69
CA ALA A 34 -3.58 8.45 9.76
C ALA A 34 -4.23 7.18 10.28
N CYS A 35 -3.52 6.06 10.26
CA CYS A 35 -4.05 4.77 10.71
C CYS A 35 -3.69 4.52 12.17
N ALA A 36 -2.57 5.06 12.60
CA ALA A 36 -1.98 4.74 13.91
C ALA A 36 -2.86 5.14 15.07
N GLY A 37 -3.61 6.22 14.92
CA GLY A 37 -4.45 6.69 16.01
C GLY A 37 -5.49 5.70 16.47
N CYS A 38 -5.97 4.88 15.54
CA CYS A 38 -7.01 3.90 15.86
C CYS A 38 -6.50 2.46 15.85
N HIS A 39 -5.51 2.16 15.04
CA HIS A 39 -5.02 0.79 14.92
C HIS A 39 -3.74 0.52 15.70
N GLY A 40 -3.18 1.54 16.34
CA GLY A 40 -1.96 1.40 17.12
C GLY A 40 -0.74 1.88 16.36
N ALA A 41 0.25 2.38 17.09
CA ALA A 41 1.44 2.97 16.49
C ALA A 41 2.20 1.99 15.59
N ASN A 42 2.11 0.70 15.90
CA ASN A 42 2.73 -0.34 15.09
C ASN A 42 1.68 -1.26 14.48
N GLY A 43 0.46 -0.78 14.34
CA GLY A 43 -0.61 -1.57 13.75
C GLY A 43 -1.03 -2.77 14.58
N GLU A 44 -0.80 -2.71 15.89
CA GLU A 44 -1.09 -3.85 16.75
C GLU A 44 -2.57 -4.05 17.06
N GLY A 45 -3.39 -3.08 16.71
CA GLY A 45 -4.82 -3.12 17.04
C GLY A 45 -5.10 -2.49 18.39
N VAL A 46 -6.25 -1.86 18.53
CA VAL A 46 -6.67 -1.24 19.79
C VAL A 46 -8.17 -1.48 19.96
N GLY A 47 -8.53 -2.21 20.99
CA GLY A 47 -9.94 -2.48 21.24
C GLY A 47 -10.58 -3.22 20.09
N ALA A 48 -11.67 -2.70 19.58
CA ALA A 48 -12.38 -3.32 18.45
C ALA A 48 -11.71 -3.03 17.11
N ASN A 49 -10.74 -2.12 17.07
CA ASN A 49 -10.04 -1.80 15.84
C ASN A 49 -9.00 -2.89 15.57
N PRO A 50 -9.07 -3.57 14.44
CA PRO A 50 -8.26 -4.76 14.24
C PRO A 50 -6.78 -4.44 14.03
N ALA A 51 -5.96 -5.45 14.28
CA ALA A 51 -4.54 -5.35 14.02
C ALA A 51 -4.28 -5.34 12.52
N LEU A 52 -3.33 -4.52 12.11
CA LEU A 52 -2.90 -4.42 10.72
C LEU A 52 -1.52 -5.07 10.56
N ALA A 53 -0.75 -5.12 11.63
CA ALA A 53 0.61 -5.66 11.59
C ALA A 53 0.59 -7.13 11.19
N GLY A 54 1.43 -7.49 10.24
CA GLY A 54 1.52 -8.86 9.77
C GLY A 54 0.41 -9.29 8.83
N MET A 55 -0.50 -8.37 8.48
CA MET A 55 -1.55 -8.67 7.54
C MET A 55 -0.93 -8.86 6.15
N SER A 56 -1.42 -9.82 5.38
CA SER A 56 -0.87 -9.97 4.03
C SER A 56 -1.21 -8.76 3.18
N GLU A 57 -0.36 -8.47 2.21
CA GLU A 57 -0.60 -7.31 1.35
C GLU A 57 -1.92 -7.41 0.62
N ASN A 58 -2.24 -8.61 0.12
CA ASN A 58 -3.51 -8.79 -0.59
C ASN A 58 -4.71 -8.58 0.31
N GLN A 59 -4.65 -9.06 1.53
CA GLN A 59 -5.75 -8.85 2.47
C GLN A 59 -5.94 -7.37 2.79
N PHE A 60 -4.83 -6.65 2.99
CA PHE A 60 -4.91 -5.22 3.28
C PHE A 60 -5.55 -4.46 2.12
N ILE A 61 -5.04 -4.70 0.91
CA ILE A 61 -5.53 -4.00 -0.28
C ILE A 61 -7.00 -4.31 -0.51
N GLN A 62 -7.40 -5.59 -0.37
CA GLN A 62 -8.79 -5.97 -0.55
C GLN A 62 -9.69 -5.28 0.46
N ALA A 63 -9.25 -5.22 1.72
CA ALA A 63 -10.05 -4.56 2.75
C ALA A 63 -10.24 -3.07 2.42
N MET A 64 -9.19 -2.40 1.99
CA MET A 64 -9.29 -0.98 1.65
C MET A 64 -10.20 -0.75 0.46
N ASP A 65 -10.12 -1.60 -0.55
CA ASP A 65 -11.01 -1.52 -1.70
C ASP A 65 -12.47 -1.75 -1.27
N ASP A 66 -12.69 -2.69 -0.37
CA ASP A 66 -14.03 -2.98 0.13
C ASP A 66 -14.62 -1.82 0.93
N TYR A 67 -13.79 -1.11 1.70
CA TYR A 67 -14.27 0.08 2.38
C TYR A 67 -14.60 1.20 1.39
N LYS A 68 -13.76 1.39 0.37
CA LYS A 68 -14.02 2.43 -0.63
C LYS A 68 -15.32 2.17 -1.38
N SER A 69 -15.58 0.94 -1.73
CA SER A 69 -16.75 0.59 -2.53
C SER A 69 -18.03 0.47 -1.68
N GLY A 70 -17.88 0.40 -0.36
CA GLY A 70 -19.02 0.17 0.52
C GLY A 70 -19.33 -1.29 0.75
N LYS A 71 -18.53 -2.19 0.19
CA LYS A 71 -18.76 -3.62 0.40
C LYS A 71 -18.55 -3.99 1.87
N ARG A 72 -17.58 -3.35 2.53
CA ARG A 72 -17.46 -3.43 3.99
C ARG A 72 -18.05 -2.15 4.58
N THR A 73 -18.95 -2.30 5.53
CA THR A 73 -19.67 -1.17 6.07
C THR A 73 -18.93 -0.61 7.28
N ASN A 74 -18.31 0.51 7.11
CA ASN A 74 -17.69 1.26 8.20
C ASN A 74 -17.48 2.69 7.70
N ALA A 75 -18.28 3.61 8.19
CA ALA A 75 -18.28 4.98 7.69
C ALA A 75 -16.93 5.67 7.89
N LEU A 76 -16.28 5.44 9.02
CA LEU A 76 -14.99 6.07 9.27
C LEU A 76 -13.91 5.52 8.36
N MET A 77 -13.85 4.20 8.23
CA MET A 77 -12.86 3.60 7.33
C MET A 77 -13.12 4.00 5.88
N LYS A 78 -14.38 4.12 5.48
CA LYS A 78 -14.66 4.59 4.13
C LYS A 78 -14.14 6.00 3.92
N THR A 79 -14.33 6.87 4.89
CA THR A 79 -13.82 8.25 4.81
C THR A 79 -12.31 8.27 4.69
N LEU A 80 -11.63 7.43 5.47
CA LEU A 80 -10.16 7.40 5.46
C LEU A 80 -9.60 6.72 4.21
N ALA A 81 -10.29 5.72 3.70
CA ALA A 81 -9.83 4.97 2.53
C ALA A 81 -10.07 5.69 1.21
N THR A 82 -11.15 6.47 1.14
CA THR A 82 -11.57 7.09 -0.12
C THR A 82 -10.46 7.92 -0.79
N PRO A 83 -9.70 8.76 -0.09
CA PRO A 83 -8.68 9.57 -0.75
C PRO A 83 -7.39 8.82 -1.10
N LEU A 84 -7.25 7.57 -0.67
CA LEU A 84 -6.01 6.85 -0.90
C LEU A 84 -5.97 6.28 -2.31
N SER A 85 -4.84 6.44 -2.97
CA SER A 85 -4.64 5.88 -4.30
C SER A 85 -4.28 4.40 -4.20
N ALA A 86 -4.30 3.71 -5.34
CA ALA A 86 -3.85 2.33 -5.37
C ALA A 86 -2.40 2.21 -4.91
N GLN A 87 -1.56 3.18 -5.26
CA GLN A 87 -0.17 3.17 -4.82
C GLN A 87 -0.07 3.40 -3.31
N ASP A 88 -0.89 4.29 -2.75
CA ASP A 88 -0.92 4.50 -1.30
C ASP A 88 -1.27 3.19 -0.60
N ASN A 89 -2.26 2.48 -1.10
CA ASN A 89 -2.66 1.21 -0.50
C ASN A 89 -1.58 0.16 -0.64
N ALA A 90 -0.89 0.11 -1.77
CA ALA A 90 0.23 -0.83 -1.94
C ALA A 90 1.35 -0.51 -0.95
N ASN A 91 1.65 0.78 -0.74
CA ASN A 91 2.70 1.18 0.19
C ASN A 91 2.32 0.86 1.63
N LEU A 92 1.08 1.16 2.03
CA LEU A 92 0.60 0.81 3.35
C LEU A 92 0.59 -0.69 3.58
N ALA A 93 0.16 -1.45 2.57
CA ALA A 93 0.14 -2.91 2.65
C ALA A 93 1.53 -3.46 2.87
N ALA A 94 2.52 -2.94 2.13
CA ALA A 94 3.90 -3.40 2.28
C ALA A 94 4.44 -3.07 3.68
N TYR A 95 4.13 -1.88 4.17
CA TYR A 95 4.58 -1.48 5.51
C TYR A 95 4.01 -2.38 6.59
N TYR A 96 2.68 -2.56 6.62
CA TYR A 96 2.07 -3.37 7.66
C TYR A 96 2.44 -4.85 7.54
N ALA A 97 2.60 -5.36 6.32
CA ALA A 97 3.05 -6.73 6.13
C ALA A 97 4.46 -6.95 6.68
N SER A 98 5.27 -5.89 6.72
CA SER A 98 6.64 -5.99 7.21
C SER A 98 6.73 -6.00 8.74
N LEU A 99 5.66 -5.65 9.42
CA LEU A 99 5.66 -5.58 10.88
C LEU A 99 5.32 -6.95 11.47
N PRO A 100 5.90 -7.26 12.63
CA PRO A 100 5.61 -8.56 13.25
C PRO A 100 4.17 -8.61 13.73
N LYS A 101 3.57 -9.78 13.56
CA LYS A 101 2.23 -9.99 14.06
C LYS A 101 2.25 -9.99 15.56
N LYS A 102 1.22 -9.43 16.15
CA LYS A 102 1.15 -9.42 17.61
C LYS A 102 0.19 -10.45 18.14
#